data_5fcfaba4b394b9052844b7eeb833c07a
#
_entry.id   5fcfaba4b394b9052844b7eeb833c07a
#
_cell.length_a   1.000
_cell.length_b   1.000
_cell.length_c   1.000
_cell.angle_alpha   90.00
_cell.angle_beta   90.00
_cell.angle_gamma   90.00
#
_symmetry.space_group_name_H-M   'P 1'
#
loop_
_entity.id
_entity.type
_entity.pdbx_description
1 polymer ?
#
loop_
_entity_poly.entity_id
_entity_poly.type
_entity_poly.pdbx_seq_one_letter_code
_entity_poly.pdbx_strand_id
1 'polypeptide(L)'
;MGFTSKHLLLALVLVLVATSGLYQVKGAGECGKVSPDQMALKMTPCAPAAQNPKAKVSPQCCTQVQTFGKNPRCLCAVLLSDTAKKAGIKPEIAITIPKRCNLAKRPIGYKCGAYTLP
;
A
#
# COMPACT_ATOMS: atom_id res chain seq x y z
N MET A 1 46.60 -1.14 22.63
CA MET A 1 45.64 -0.28 21.89
C MET A 1 44.62 -1.04 21.04
N GLY A 2 44.60 -2.39 21.11
CA GLY A 2 43.60 -3.19 20.43
C GLY A 2 42.19 -3.06 21.00
N PHE A 3 42.06 -2.53 22.19
CA PHE A 3 40.74 -2.35 22.83
C PHE A 3 39.86 -1.28 22.16
N THR A 4 40.45 -0.18 21.75
CA THR A 4 39.71 0.97 21.21
C THR A 4 39.12 0.66 19.83
N SER A 5 39.84 -0.13 19.00
CA SER A 5 39.37 -0.51 17.67
C SER A 5 38.19 -1.49 17.72
N LYS A 6 38.20 -2.41 18.71
CA LYS A 6 37.07 -3.34 18.91
C LYS A 6 35.80 -2.64 19.33
N HIS A 7 35.93 -1.67 20.23
CA HIS A 7 34.76 -0.87 20.68
C HIS A 7 34.20 -0.01 19.55
N LEU A 8 35.04 0.57 18.71
CA LEU A 8 34.62 1.35 17.55
C LEU A 8 33.86 0.50 16.54
N LEU A 9 34.35 -0.72 16.26
CA LEU A 9 33.69 -1.64 15.34
C LEU A 9 32.33 -2.08 15.86
N LEU A 10 32.21 -2.38 17.15
CA LEU A 10 30.93 -2.74 17.77
C LEU A 10 29.94 -1.59 17.72
N ALA A 11 30.37 -0.36 17.96
CA ALA A 11 29.52 0.82 17.87
C ALA A 11 28.99 1.03 16.46
N LEU A 12 29.83 0.84 15.43
CA LEU A 12 29.43 0.94 14.03
C LEU A 12 28.38 -0.10 13.65
N VAL A 13 28.57 -1.35 14.10
CA VAL A 13 27.62 -2.43 13.82
C VAL A 13 26.26 -2.13 14.46
N LEU A 14 26.25 -1.63 15.70
CA LEU A 14 25.02 -1.26 16.39
C LEU A 14 24.26 -0.16 15.65
N VAL A 15 24.95 0.84 15.13
CA VAL A 15 24.34 1.94 14.37
C VAL A 15 23.71 1.39 13.09
N LEU A 16 24.38 0.51 12.37
CA LEU A 16 23.85 -0.10 11.16
C LEU A 16 22.58 -0.91 11.43
N VAL A 17 22.56 -1.70 12.50
CA VAL A 17 21.38 -2.49 12.88
C VAL A 17 20.22 -1.57 13.24
N ALA A 18 20.45 -0.50 13.98
CA ALA A 18 19.42 0.48 14.35
C ALA A 18 18.84 1.15 13.10
N THR A 19 19.68 1.50 12.11
CA THR A 19 19.22 2.10 10.85
C THR A 19 18.34 1.13 10.07
N SER A 20 18.73 -0.15 9.99
CA SER A 20 17.93 -1.18 9.33
C SER A 20 16.60 -1.39 10.03
N GLY A 21 16.57 -1.38 11.38
CA GLY A 21 15.35 -1.50 12.15
C GLY A 21 14.38 -0.35 11.91
N LEU A 22 14.89 0.87 11.86
CA LEU A 22 14.07 2.06 11.55
C LEU A 22 13.47 1.97 10.14
N TYR A 23 14.23 1.49 9.18
CA TYR A 23 13.76 1.32 7.82
C TYR A 23 12.61 0.31 7.75
N GLN A 24 12.71 -0.82 8.47
CA GLN A 24 11.66 -1.84 8.52
C GLN A 24 10.39 -1.33 9.17
N VAL A 25 10.51 -0.55 10.26
CA VAL A 25 9.36 0.05 10.94
C VAL A 25 8.61 0.99 10.00
N LYS A 26 9.35 1.78 9.22
CA LYS A 26 8.76 2.70 8.25
C LYS A 26 7.97 1.97 7.15
N GLY A 27 8.48 0.82 6.67
CA GLY A 27 7.82 0.01 5.65
C GLY A 27 6.60 -0.74 6.16
N ALA A 28 6.45 -0.91 7.50
CA ALA A 28 5.37 -1.68 8.10
C ALA A 28 4.14 -0.83 8.48
N GLY A 29 4.16 0.49 8.23
CA GLY A 29 3.15 1.42 8.79
C GLY A 29 1.74 1.27 8.25
N GLU A 30 1.58 1.33 6.93
CA GLU A 30 0.25 1.48 6.32
C GLU A 30 -0.47 0.14 6.14
N CYS A 31 0.24 -0.89 5.75
CA CYS A 31 -0.31 -2.23 5.50
C CYS A 31 0.19 -3.27 6.49
N GLY A 32 0.66 -2.86 7.66
CA GLY A 32 1.23 -3.77 8.65
C GLY A 32 2.60 -4.30 8.22
N LYS A 33 2.79 -5.60 8.30
CA LYS A 33 4.08 -6.23 7.99
C LYS A 33 4.36 -6.36 6.49
N VAL A 34 3.34 -6.17 5.66
CA VAL A 34 3.44 -6.32 4.20
C VAL A 34 3.53 -4.93 3.59
N SER A 35 4.42 -4.75 2.60
CA SER A 35 4.54 -3.46 1.91
C SER A 35 3.33 -3.19 1.02
N PRO A 36 3.00 -1.91 0.76
CA PRO A 36 1.94 -1.58 -0.20
C PRO A 36 2.18 -2.18 -1.59
N ASP A 37 3.43 -2.26 -2.03
CA ASP A 37 3.75 -2.87 -3.33
C ASP A 37 3.41 -4.36 -3.38
N GLN A 38 3.68 -5.10 -2.31
CA GLN A 38 3.30 -6.50 -2.22
C GLN A 38 1.79 -6.68 -2.15
N MET A 39 1.10 -5.79 -1.43
CA MET A 39 -0.35 -5.80 -1.37
C MET A 39 -0.99 -5.47 -2.73
N ALA A 40 -0.34 -4.60 -3.51
CA ALA A 40 -0.80 -4.28 -4.86
C ALA A 40 -0.87 -5.52 -5.76
N LEU A 41 0.04 -6.47 -5.58
CA LEU A 41 0.00 -7.72 -6.35
C LEU A 41 -1.26 -8.54 -6.08
N LYS A 42 -1.80 -8.47 -4.88
CA LYS A 42 -3.07 -9.14 -4.52
C LYS A 42 -4.28 -8.48 -5.17
N MET A 43 -4.12 -7.24 -5.63
CA MET A 43 -5.19 -6.47 -6.27
C MET A 43 -5.20 -6.65 -7.80
N THR A 44 -4.44 -7.62 -8.33
CA THR A 44 -4.37 -7.89 -9.77
C THR A 44 -5.77 -8.06 -10.41
N PRO A 45 -6.75 -8.72 -9.78
CA PRO A 45 -8.11 -8.80 -10.35
C PRO A 45 -8.77 -7.44 -10.57
N CYS A 46 -8.29 -6.40 -9.92
CA CYS A 46 -8.83 -5.05 -10.06
C CYS A 46 -8.21 -4.25 -11.21
N ALA A 47 -7.14 -4.76 -11.82
CA ALA A 47 -6.38 -4.00 -12.82
C ALA A 47 -7.24 -3.49 -13.98
N PRO A 48 -8.12 -4.29 -14.62
CA PRO A 48 -8.96 -3.77 -15.70
C PRO A 48 -9.91 -2.66 -15.24
N ALA A 49 -10.53 -2.83 -14.07
CA ALA A 49 -11.47 -1.85 -13.55
C ALA A 49 -10.77 -0.56 -13.10
N ALA A 50 -9.50 -0.65 -12.71
CA ALA A 50 -8.71 0.50 -12.29
C ALA A 50 -8.14 1.30 -13.47
N GLN A 51 -8.27 0.80 -14.68
CA GLN A 51 -7.80 1.46 -15.90
C GLN A 51 -8.95 2.00 -16.77
N ASN A 52 -10.15 1.52 -16.54
CA ASN A 52 -11.32 1.90 -17.33
C ASN A 52 -12.54 2.07 -16.40
N PRO A 53 -13.10 3.31 -16.31
CA PRO A 53 -14.23 3.55 -15.41
C PRO A 53 -15.52 2.83 -15.84
N LYS A 54 -15.59 2.38 -17.09
CA LYS A 54 -16.75 1.65 -17.62
C LYS A 54 -16.58 0.15 -17.55
N ALA A 55 -15.40 -0.36 -17.19
CA ALA A 55 -15.16 -1.78 -17.08
C ALA A 55 -15.95 -2.36 -15.91
N LYS A 56 -16.49 -3.56 -16.11
CA LYS A 56 -17.17 -4.29 -15.04
C LYS A 56 -16.15 -4.73 -13.99
N VAL A 57 -16.47 -4.53 -12.72
CA VAL A 57 -15.60 -4.94 -11.63
C VAL A 57 -15.89 -6.41 -11.32
N SER A 58 -14.85 -7.25 -11.34
CA SER A 58 -15.01 -8.68 -11.07
C SER A 58 -15.35 -8.95 -9.59
N PRO A 59 -16.04 -10.06 -9.30
CA PRO A 59 -16.29 -10.46 -7.91
C PRO A 59 -14.99 -10.63 -7.10
N GLN A 60 -13.93 -11.12 -7.73
CA GLN A 60 -12.63 -11.29 -7.08
C GLN A 60 -12.03 -9.94 -6.69
N CYS A 61 -12.16 -8.94 -7.56
CA CYS A 61 -11.73 -7.58 -7.24
C CYS A 61 -12.51 -7.04 -6.05
N CYS A 62 -13.82 -7.14 -6.07
CA CYS A 62 -14.68 -6.63 -4.99
C CYS A 62 -14.37 -7.31 -3.65
N THR A 63 -14.06 -8.60 -3.64
CA THR A 63 -13.67 -9.32 -2.43
C THR A 63 -12.38 -8.73 -1.85
N GLN A 64 -11.38 -8.47 -2.68
CA GLN A 64 -10.13 -7.87 -2.23
C GLN A 64 -10.35 -6.46 -1.70
N VAL A 65 -11.11 -5.65 -2.41
CA VAL A 65 -11.40 -4.27 -2.00
C VAL A 65 -12.16 -4.25 -0.67
N GLN A 66 -13.09 -5.17 -0.45
CA GLN A 66 -13.80 -5.30 0.82
C GLN A 66 -12.85 -5.57 1.97
N THR A 67 -11.88 -6.45 1.76
CA THR A 67 -10.84 -6.75 2.75
C THR A 67 -9.98 -5.53 3.05
N PHE A 68 -9.50 -4.85 2.02
CA PHE A 68 -8.66 -3.65 2.18
C PHE A 68 -9.45 -2.44 2.66
N GLY A 69 -10.75 -2.39 2.39
CA GLY A 69 -11.60 -1.28 2.82
C GLY A 69 -11.68 -1.12 4.34
N LYS A 70 -11.32 -2.16 5.09
CA LYS A 70 -11.22 -2.11 6.55
C LYS A 70 -10.02 -1.30 7.02
N ASN A 71 -9.03 -1.08 6.15
CA ASN A 71 -7.86 -0.26 6.41
C ASN A 71 -7.67 0.71 5.24
N PRO A 72 -8.33 1.86 5.26
CA PRO A 72 -8.26 2.81 4.14
C PRO A 72 -6.86 3.38 3.92
N ARG A 73 -6.03 3.46 4.96
CA ARG A 73 -4.63 3.90 4.80
C ARG A 73 -3.85 2.93 3.92
N CYS A 74 -4.03 1.63 4.13
CA CYS A 74 -3.38 0.62 3.30
C CYS A 74 -3.92 0.65 1.88
N LEU A 75 -5.23 0.73 1.70
CA LEU A 75 -5.84 0.83 0.38
C LEU A 75 -5.28 2.02 -0.39
N CYS A 76 -5.20 3.18 0.25
CA CYS A 76 -4.64 4.38 -0.35
C CYS A 76 -3.17 4.18 -0.74
N ALA A 77 -2.36 3.63 0.15
CA ALA A 77 -0.94 3.37 -0.13
C ALA A 77 -0.76 2.40 -1.31
N VAL A 78 -1.62 1.41 -1.43
CA VAL A 78 -1.62 0.47 -2.56
C VAL A 78 -1.93 1.20 -3.87
N LEU A 79 -2.95 2.04 -3.88
CA LEU A 79 -3.34 2.81 -5.08
C LEU A 79 -2.24 3.75 -5.54
N LEU A 80 -1.46 4.30 -4.62
CA LEU A 80 -0.37 5.23 -4.92
C LEU A 80 0.99 4.56 -5.02
N SER A 81 1.05 3.23 -4.94
CA SER A 81 2.32 2.50 -4.98
C SER A 81 2.97 2.54 -6.36
N ASP A 82 4.29 2.34 -6.38
CA ASP A 82 5.04 2.25 -7.64
C ASP A 82 4.58 1.04 -8.47
N THR A 83 4.25 -0.06 -7.82
CA THR A 83 3.74 -1.25 -8.48
C THR A 83 2.44 -0.94 -9.24
N ALA A 84 1.53 -0.20 -8.62
CA ALA A 84 0.29 0.21 -9.27
C ALA A 84 0.57 1.13 -10.47
N LYS A 85 1.48 2.09 -10.32
CA LYS A 85 1.87 3.00 -11.40
C LYS A 85 2.44 2.24 -12.60
N LYS A 86 3.33 1.30 -12.35
CA LYS A 86 3.96 0.48 -13.39
C LYS A 86 2.95 -0.42 -14.08
N ALA A 87 1.89 -0.83 -13.39
CA ALA A 87 0.81 -1.63 -13.97
C ALA A 87 -0.20 -0.80 -14.77
N GLY A 88 0.00 0.52 -14.86
CA GLY A 88 -0.92 1.40 -15.60
C GLY A 88 -2.19 1.75 -14.85
N ILE A 89 -2.21 1.55 -13.54
CA ILE A 89 -3.36 1.89 -12.70
C ILE A 89 -3.48 3.42 -12.60
N LYS A 90 -4.69 3.91 -12.85
CA LYS A 90 -5.01 5.34 -12.74
C LYS A 90 -5.71 5.58 -11.41
N PRO A 91 -5.08 6.32 -10.46
CA PRO A 91 -5.66 6.53 -9.13
C PRO A 91 -7.07 7.11 -9.18
N GLU A 92 -7.32 8.06 -10.08
CA GLU A 92 -8.62 8.70 -10.22
C GLU A 92 -9.73 7.72 -10.65
N ILE A 93 -9.38 6.62 -11.29
CA ILE A 93 -10.33 5.57 -11.66
C ILE A 93 -10.39 4.52 -10.54
N ALA A 94 -9.24 4.13 -9.99
CA ALA A 94 -9.16 3.11 -8.97
C ALA A 94 -9.96 3.47 -7.71
N ILE A 95 -9.98 4.74 -7.31
CA ILE A 95 -10.75 5.18 -6.15
C ILE A 95 -12.25 4.99 -6.30
N THR A 96 -12.75 4.80 -7.51
CA THR A 96 -14.19 4.57 -7.76
C THR A 96 -14.60 3.11 -7.55
N ILE A 97 -13.64 2.19 -7.44
CA ILE A 97 -13.93 0.76 -7.37
C ILE A 97 -14.77 0.38 -6.16
N PRO A 98 -14.52 0.88 -4.93
CA PRO A 98 -15.37 0.54 -3.79
C PRO A 98 -16.84 0.91 -4.03
N LYS A 99 -17.10 2.05 -4.66
CA LYS A 99 -18.45 2.47 -5.01
C LYS A 99 -19.05 1.56 -6.09
N ARG A 100 -18.27 1.21 -7.09
CA ARG A 100 -18.69 0.31 -8.18
C ARG A 100 -18.95 -1.11 -7.69
N CYS A 101 -18.32 -1.52 -6.59
CA CYS A 101 -18.58 -2.78 -5.91
C CYS A 101 -19.81 -2.73 -4.99
N ASN A 102 -20.45 -1.58 -4.85
CA ASN A 102 -21.60 -1.39 -3.97
C ASN A 102 -21.31 -1.73 -2.50
N LEU A 103 -20.09 -1.42 -2.05
CA LEU A 103 -19.72 -1.67 -0.65
C LEU A 103 -20.36 -0.63 0.26
N ALA A 104 -21.26 -1.08 1.15
CA ALA A 104 -22.03 -0.19 2.02
C ALA A 104 -21.14 0.52 3.05
N LYS A 105 -20.11 -0.14 3.53
CA LYS A 105 -19.20 0.40 4.57
C LYS A 105 -17.88 0.91 3.99
N ARG A 106 -17.91 1.44 2.78
CA ARG A 106 -16.70 1.99 2.18
C ARG A 106 -16.33 3.34 2.83
N PRO A 107 -15.02 3.71 2.84
CA PRO A 107 -14.57 4.95 3.50
C PRO A 107 -14.85 6.20 2.63
N ILE A 108 -16.11 6.60 2.55
CA ILE A 108 -16.53 7.78 1.78
C ILE A 108 -15.90 9.04 2.36
N GLY A 109 -15.33 9.89 1.48
CA GLY A 109 -14.70 11.14 1.89
C GLY A 109 -13.26 11.01 2.36
N TYR A 110 -12.72 9.80 2.42
CA TYR A 110 -11.32 9.60 2.82
C TYR A 110 -10.40 10.17 1.76
N LYS A 111 -9.44 10.98 2.19
CA LYS A 111 -8.48 11.63 1.29
C LYS A 111 -7.30 10.71 1.03
N CYS A 112 -7.07 10.42 -0.25
CA CYS A 112 -5.98 9.60 -0.73
C CYS A 112 -5.07 10.44 -1.63
N GLY A 113 -4.08 11.10 -1.05
CA GLY A 113 -3.26 12.07 -1.78
C GLY A 113 -4.13 13.22 -2.29
N ALA A 114 -4.09 13.46 -3.60
CA ALA A 114 -4.92 14.47 -4.25
C ALA A 114 -6.34 14.00 -4.54
N TYR A 115 -6.69 12.76 -4.20
CA TYR A 115 -7.97 12.14 -4.53
C TYR A 115 -8.82 11.94 -3.29
N THR A 116 -10.15 12.00 -3.48
CA THR A 116 -11.11 11.74 -2.41
C THR A 116 -11.98 10.56 -2.80
N LEU A 117 -12.12 9.59 -1.90
CA LEU A 117 -12.94 8.40 -2.14
C LEU A 117 -14.43 8.76 -2.20
N PRO A 118 -15.12 8.43 -3.29
CA PRO A 118 -16.56 8.70 -3.41
C PRO A 118 -17.44 7.78 -2.61
#